data_94b16739a28f663b61fe524abe90e5ef
#
_entry.id   94b16739a28f663b61fe524abe90e5ef
#
_cell.length_a   1.000
_cell.length_b   1.000
_cell.length_c   1.000
_cell.angle_alpha   90.00
_cell.angle_beta   90.00
_cell.angle_gamma   90.00
#
_symmetry.space_group_name_H-M   'P 1'
#
loop_
_entity.id
_entity.type
_entity.pdbx_description
1 polymer ?
#
loop_
_entity_poly.entity_id
_entity_poly.type
_entity_poly.pdbx_seq_one_letter_code
_entity_poly.pdbx_strand_id
1 'polypeptide(L)'
;MARGRKTGIFTSWPDAECQVKGFAGARFKSFKTKQQALAFLEDPSYTNSASLTKKFDSAPKQNKTGQQPANYEYPENAVIVYTDGGAIGNPGPGGYGVVFETGETFSGGFNLTTNNRMELLAVIVALEALKGETRPICLYSDSRYVVNGITKNWAKSWKRKGWKKSDGSPAMNPDLWQRLLDLLPGLDIRFIWVKGHAGNPLNEACDHLANSTARMPGLPDDTGYLKSRKESA
;
A
#
# COMPACT_ATOMS: atom_id res chain seq x y z
N MET A 1 -9.40 -24.26 -12.36
CA MET A 1 -8.31 -23.92 -13.29
C MET A 1 -8.86 -23.89 -14.70
N ALA A 2 -8.90 -22.73 -15.33
CA ALA A 2 -9.44 -22.56 -16.68
C ALA A 2 -8.37 -22.68 -17.79
N ARG A 3 -7.10 -22.47 -17.46
CA ARG A 3 -5.97 -22.65 -18.40
C ARG A 3 -4.74 -23.15 -17.66
N GLY A 4 -4.18 -24.28 -18.10
CA GLY A 4 -3.02 -24.98 -17.56
C GLY A 4 -2.76 -26.25 -18.35
N ARG A 5 -1.85 -27.13 -17.91
CA ARG A 5 -1.60 -28.43 -18.56
C ARG A 5 -2.85 -29.32 -18.58
N LYS A 6 -3.61 -29.31 -17.46
CA LYS A 6 -4.95 -29.87 -17.38
C LYS A 6 -5.90 -28.81 -16.82
N THR A 7 -7.06 -28.62 -17.44
CA THR A 7 -8.14 -27.75 -16.95
C THR A 7 -9.06 -28.55 -16.03
N GLY A 8 -9.71 -27.89 -15.07
CA GLY A 8 -10.64 -28.55 -14.16
C GLY A 8 -10.59 -27.99 -12.74
N ILE A 9 -11.31 -28.66 -11.83
CA ILE A 9 -11.34 -28.34 -10.41
C ILE A 9 -10.35 -29.26 -9.68
N PHE A 10 -9.45 -28.64 -8.91
CA PHE A 10 -8.50 -29.32 -8.05
C PHE A 10 -8.82 -28.96 -6.62
N THR A 11 -8.82 -29.95 -5.72
CA THR A 11 -9.16 -29.78 -4.30
C THR A 11 -7.92 -29.59 -3.42
N SER A 12 -6.72 -29.81 -3.98
CA SER A 12 -5.46 -29.55 -3.30
C SER A 12 -4.57 -28.61 -4.13
N TRP A 13 -3.79 -27.77 -3.44
CA TRP A 13 -2.85 -26.87 -4.11
C TRP A 13 -1.71 -27.62 -4.82
N PRO A 14 -1.08 -28.66 -4.25
CA PRO A 14 -0.03 -29.40 -4.95
C PRO A 14 -0.46 -29.93 -6.31
N ASP A 15 -1.68 -30.47 -6.41
CA ASP A 15 -2.23 -30.99 -7.68
C ASP A 15 -2.48 -29.88 -8.69
N ALA A 16 -2.95 -28.72 -8.21
CA ALA A 16 -3.17 -27.54 -9.04
C ALA A 16 -1.83 -26.92 -9.50
N GLU A 17 -0.85 -26.81 -8.61
CA GLU A 17 0.46 -26.23 -8.89
C GLU A 17 1.19 -26.98 -10.02
N CYS A 18 1.16 -28.29 -10.02
CA CYS A 18 1.74 -29.11 -11.09
C CYS A 18 1.18 -28.77 -12.48
N GLN A 19 -0.04 -28.24 -12.56
CA GLN A 19 -0.69 -27.90 -13.82
C GLN A 19 -0.37 -26.48 -14.32
N VAL A 20 0.10 -25.59 -13.43
CA VAL A 20 0.34 -24.17 -13.76
C VAL A 20 1.81 -23.77 -13.69
N LYS A 21 2.62 -24.45 -12.89
CA LYS A 21 4.05 -24.13 -12.73
C LYS A 21 4.79 -24.23 -14.06
N GLY A 22 5.34 -23.10 -14.53
CA GLY A 22 6.01 -23.00 -15.83
C GLY A 22 5.09 -23.07 -17.06
N PHE A 23 3.77 -22.96 -16.90
CA PHE A 23 2.84 -22.92 -18.02
C PHE A 23 2.51 -21.45 -18.37
N ALA A 24 2.97 -20.98 -19.54
CA ALA A 24 2.74 -19.61 -20.00
C ALA A 24 1.24 -19.31 -20.18
N GLY A 25 0.76 -18.24 -19.55
CA GLY A 25 -0.64 -17.82 -19.63
C GLY A 25 -1.61 -18.71 -18.85
N ALA A 26 -1.16 -19.38 -17.79
CA ALA A 26 -2.04 -20.13 -16.89
C ALA A 26 -3.14 -19.22 -16.30
N ARG A 27 -4.40 -19.73 -16.27
CA ARG A 27 -5.55 -19.05 -15.63
C ARG A 27 -6.15 -19.97 -14.58
N PHE A 28 -6.00 -19.60 -13.33
CA PHE A 28 -6.52 -20.34 -12.19
C PHE A 28 -6.96 -19.41 -11.08
N LYS A 29 -7.91 -19.88 -10.28
CA LYS A 29 -8.44 -19.15 -9.12
C LYS A 29 -8.94 -20.15 -8.09
N SER A 30 -8.86 -19.85 -6.80
CA SER A 30 -9.46 -20.63 -5.72
C SER A 30 -10.89 -20.15 -5.45
N PHE A 31 -11.76 -21.08 -5.11
CA PHE A 31 -13.17 -20.84 -4.80
C PHE A 31 -13.58 -21.60 -3.55
N LYS A 32 -14.53 -21.04 -2.80
CA LYS A 32 -15.08 -21.70 -1.59
C LYS A 32 -16.07 -22.82 -1.91
N THR A 33 -16.73 -22.74 -3.08
CA THR A 33 -17.73 -23.73 -3.50
C THR A 33 -17.42 -24.29 -4.87
N LYS A 34 -17.80 -25.55 -5.09
CA LYS A 34 -17.65 -26.24 -6.38
C LYS A 34 -18.44 -25.51 -7.48
N GLN A 35 -19.60 -24.92 -7.15
CA GLN A 35 -20.44 -24.22 -8.10
C GLN A 35 -19.76 -22.97 -8.66
N GLN A 36 -19.07 -22.19 -7.80
CA GLN A 36 -18.26 -21.03 -8.23
C GLN A 36 -17.07 -21.45 -9.09
N ALA A 37 -16.45 -22.58 -8.79
CA ALA A 37 -15.35 -23.11 -9.58
C ALA A 37 -15.81 -23.59 -10.97
N LEU A 38 -17.01 -24.14 -11.09
CA LEU A 38 -17.62 -24.54 -12.35
C LEU A 38 -17.94 -23.32 -13.22
N ALA A 39 -18.58 -22.28 -12.65
CA ALA A 39 -18.88 -21.04 -13.37
C ALA A 39 -17.60 -20.38 -13.94
N PHE A 40 -16.50 -20.39 -13.18
CA PHE A 40 -15.19 -19.89 -13.67
C PHE A 40 -14.59 -20.76 -14.78
N LEU A 41 -14.91 -22.04 -14.84
CA LEU A 41 -14.45 -22.91 -15.96
C LEU A 41 -15.22 -22.61 -17.24
N GLU A 42 -16.50 -22.28 -17.13
CA GLU A 42 -17.38 -21.93 -18.25
C GLU A 42 -17.05 -20.53 -18.80
N ASP A 43 -16.80 -19.57 -17.91
CA ASP A 43 -16.36 -18.21 -18.25
C ASP A 43 -15.18 -17.80 -17.38
N PRO A 44 -13.94 -17.84 -17.89
CA PRO A 44 -12.74 -17.42 -17.14
C PRO A 44 -12.68 -15.93 -16.81
N SER A 45 -13.58 -15.10 -17.37
CA SER A 45 -13.80 -13.70 -16.97
C SER A 45 -14.78 -13.55 -15.83
N TYR A 46 -15.42 -14.65 -15.36
CA TYR A 46 -16.40 -14.66 -14.30
C TYR A 46 -15.85 -14.08 -13.00
N THR A 47 -16.28 -12.90 -12.66
CA THR A 47 -16.16 -12.29 -11.34
C THR A 47 -17.51 -12.45 -10.65
N ASN A 48 -17.53 -12.94 -9.41
CA ASN A 48 -18.75 -13.10 -8.64
C ASN A 48 -19.53 -11.78 -8.54
N SER A 49 -20.47 -11.57 -9.47
CA SER A 49 -21.44 -10.48 -9.45
C SER A 49 -22.63 -10.92 -8.60
N ALA A 50 -22.52 -10.85 -7.29
CA ALA A 50 -23.66 -10.92 -6.41
C ALA A 50 -23.80 -9.58 -5.70
N SER A 51 -24.65 -8.74 -6.32
CA SER A 51 -25.38 -7.63 -5.73
C SER A 51 -25.33 -7.57 -4.21
N LEU A 52 -24.98 -6.39 -3.67
CA LEU A 52 -25.81 -5.83 -2.60
C LEU A 52 -25.33 -4.43 -2.17
N THR A 53 -26.18 -3.46 -2.43
CA THR A 53 -26.25 -2.20 -1.70
C THR A 53 -26.46 -2.47 -0.21
N LYS A 54 -25.46 -2.26 0.62
CA LYS A 54 -25.61 -2.03 2.06
C LYS A 54 -24.85 -0.78 2.46
N LYS A 55 -25.60 0.13 3.09
CA LYS A 55 -25.12 1.39 3.66
C LYS A 55 -23.89 1.18 4.52
N PHE A 56 -22.91 2.04 4.29
CA PHE A 56 -21.69 2.12 5.08
C PHE A 56 -22.02 2.73 6.45
N ASP A 57 -22.23 1.88 7.45
CA ASP A 57 -22.15 2.27 8.84
C ASP A 57 -21.13 1.38 9.54
N SER A 58 -20.16 2.03 10.17
CA SER A 58 -19.08 1.51 10.99
C SER A 58 -17.90 0.82 10.27
N ALA A 59 -16.71 1.36 10.51
CA ALA A 59 -15.43 0.76 10.11
C ALA A 59 -15.27 -0.66 10.64
N PRO A 60 -14.82 -1.65 9.83
CA PRO A 60 -14.62 -3.01 10.29
C PRO A 60 -13.52 -3.04 11.36
N LYS A 61 -13.80 -3.70 12.49
CA LYS A 61 -12.83 -3.94 13.56
C LYS A 61 -11.64 -4.73 13.00
N GLN A 62 -10.44 -4.15 13.04
CA GLN A 62 -9.21 -4.83 12.64
C GLN A 62 -8.99 -6.09 13.48
N ASN A 63 -8.72 -7.22 12.81
CA ASN A 63 -8.25 -8.41 13.50
C ASN A 63 -6.89 -8.14 14.17
N LYS A 64 -6.68 -8.71 15.36
CA LYS A 64 -5.45 -8.54 16.17
C LYS A 64 -4.14 -8.89 15.43
N THR A 65 -4.19 -9.52 14.27
CA THR A 65 -3.04 -9.93 13.43
C THR A 65 -2.66 -8.91 12.36
N GLY A 66 -3.42 -7.81 12.18
CA GLY A 66 -3.13 -6.78 11.16
C GLY A 66 -3.27 -7.28 9.71
N GLN A 67 -3.83 -8.47 9.49
CA GLN A 67 -4.18 -8.97 8.17
C GLN A 67 -5.58 -8.52 7.80
N GLN A 68 -5.76 -8.12 6.53
CA GLN A 68 -7.09 -7.81 6.02
C GLN A 68 -8.01 -9.05 6.12
N PRO A 69 -9.31 -8.86 6.40
CA PRO A 69 -10.28 -9.92 6.20
C PRO A 69 -10.28 -10.33 4.71
N ALA A 70 -10.20 -11.61 4.43
CA ALA A 70 -10.06 -12.19 3.09
C ALA A 70 -11.23 -11.87 2.10
N ASN A 71 -12.19 -11.06 2.48
CA ASN A 71 -13.40 -10.69 1.72
C ASN A 71 -13.71 -9.19 1.81
N TYR A 72 -12.71 -8.34 1.73
CA TYR A 72 -12.99 -6.90 1.62
C TYR A 72 -13.35 -6.57 0.17
N GLU A 73 -14.64 -6.28 -0.08
CA GLU A 73 -15.10 -5.76 -1.37
C GLU A 73 -14.81 -4.24 -1.41
N TYR A 74 -13.95 -3.83 -2.32
CA TYR A 74 -13.72 -2.41 -2.63
C TYR A 74 -14.90 -1.91 -3.46
N PRO A 75 -15.26 -0.61 -3.36
CA PRO A 75 -16.14 0.00 -4.35
C PRO A 75 -15.61 -0.23 -5.75
N GLU A 76 -16.43 -0.61 -6.72
CA GLU A 76 -16.01 -0.90 -8.10
C GLU A 76 -15.25 0.27 -8.78
N ASN A 77 -15.48 1.50 -8.29
CA ASN A 77 -14.86 2.73 -8.79
C ASN A 77 -13.74 3.27 -7.89
N ALA A 78 -13.26 2.50 -6.92
CA ALA A 78 -12.19 2.97 -6.03
C ALA A 78 -10.89 3.20 -6.80
N VAL A 79 -10.18 4.28 -6.45
CA VAL A 79 -8.79 4.50 -6.87
C VAL A 79 -7.89 3.63 -6.02
N ILE A 80 -7.07 2.80 -6.66
CA ILE A 80 -6.13 1.92 -6.00
C ILE A 80 -4.72 2.43 -6.23
N VAL A 81 -3.99 2.68 -5.14
CA VAL A 81 -2.62 3.18 -5.16
C VAL A 81 -1.76 2.43 -4.14
N TYR A 82 -0.55 2.10 -4.55
CA TYR A 82 0.49 1.47 -3.73
C TYR A 82 1.63 2.45 -3.50
N THR A 83 2.22 2.40 -2.31
CA THR A 83 3.32 3.28 -1.91
C THR A 83 4.37 2.50 -1.13
N ASP A 84 5.63 2.79 -1.42
CA ASP A 84 6.78 2.24 -0.70
C ASP A 84 7.91 3.27 -0.65
N GLY A 85 8.82 3.13 0.31
CA GLY A 85 9.97 3.99 0.44
C GLY A 85 11.06 3.39 1.32
N GLY A 86 12.31 3.63 0.95
CA GLY A 86 13.44 3.09 1.69
C GLY A 86 14.70 3.93 1.57
N ALA A 87 15.68 3.63 2.41
CA ALA A 87 17.01 4.24 2.35
C ALA A 87 18.10 3.17 2.48
N ILE A 88 19.11 3.28 1.67
CA ILE A 88 20.30 2.41 1.70
C ILE A 88 21.15 2.81 2.89
N GLY A 89 21.29 1.91 3.89
CA GLY A 89 22.09 2.16 5.09
C GLY A 89 21.46 3.04 6.17
N ASN A 90 20.22 3.37 6.08
CA ASN A 90 19.29 4.06 6.99
C ASN A 90 19.90 4.69 8.29
N PRO A 91 20.40 5.97 8.29
CA PRO A 91 20.24 6.95 7.23
C PRO A 91 21.21 6.75 6.05
N GLY A 92 20.77 7.16 4.85
CA GLY A 92 21.56 7.08 3.63
C GLY A 92 20.80 7.59 2.42
N PRO A 93 21.30 7.33 1.19
CA PRO A 93 20.53 7.62 -0.01
C PRO A 93 19.21 6.87 0.02
N GLY A 94 18.10 7.58 -0.21
CA GLY A 94 16.77 7.00 -0.15
C GLY A 94 15.90 7.40 -1.31
N GLY A 95 14.91 6.54 -1.60
CA GLY A 95 13.94 6.76 -2.64
C GLY A 95 12.53 6.34 -2.22
N TYR A 96 11.56 6.83 -2.94
CA TYR A 96 10.15 6.42 -2.83
C TYR A 96 9.60 6.00 -4.18
N GLY A 97 8.60 5.13 -4.15
CA GLY A 97 7.80 4.70 -5.30
C GLY A 97 6.32 4.78 -5.00
N VAL A 98 5.55 5.26 -5.97
CA VAL A 98 4.10 5.30 -5.99
C VAL A 98 3.63 4.65 -7.27
N VAL A 99 2.68 3.73 -7.19
CA VAL A 99 2.12 3.03 -8.35
C VAL A 99 0.61 2.99 -8.24
N PHE A 100 -0.07 3.58 -9.21
CA PHE A 100 -1.52 3.47 -9.36
C PHE A 100 -1.88 2.23 -10.17
N GLU A 101 -3.02 1.60 -9.87
CA GLU A 101 -3.51 0.44 -10.65
C GLU A 101 -3.73 0.80 -12.13
N THR A 102 -3.98 2.07 -12.43
CA THR A 102 -4.08 2.61 -13.81
C THR A 102 -2.76 2.58 -14.59
N GLY A 103 -1.64 2.32 -13.91
CA GLY A 103 -0.29 2.30 -14.48
C GLY A 103 0.49 3.61 -14.30
N GLU A 104 -0.12 4.67 -13.76
CA GLU A 104 0.59 5.90 -13.42
C GLU A 104 1.56 5.68 -12.27
N THR A 105 2.76 6.26 -12.36
CA THR A 105 3.82 6.06 -11.36
C THR A 105 4.52 7.37 -11.02
N PHE A 106 4.97 7.47 -9.75
CA PHE A 106 5.83 8.57 -9.28
C PHE A 106 7.00 7.99 -8.50
N SER A 107 8.15 8.61 -8.63
CA SER A 107 9.33 8.27 -7.83
C SER A 107 10.21 9.51 -7.60
N GLY A 108 10.99 9.48 -6.57
CA GLY A 108 11.96 10.51 -6.22
C GLY A 108 12.75 10.10 -4.99
N GLY A 109 13.75 10.89 -4.61
CA GLY A 109 14.59 10.52 -3.49
C GLY A 109 15.52 11.63 -3.04
N PHE A 110 16.35 11.30 -2.04
CA PHE A 110 17.34 12.20 -1.45
C PHE A 110 18.68 11.48 -1.24
N ASN A 111 19.77 12.24 -1.24
CA ASN A 111 21.12 11.71 -1.03
C ASN A 111 21.35 11.24 0.42
N LEU A 112 20.63 11.81 1.39
CA LEU A 112 20.69 11.44 2.81
C LEU A 112 19.32 11.61 3.49
N THR A 113 18.69 10.51 3.83
CA THR A 113 17.38 10.46 4.47
C THR A 113 17.20 9.16 5.27
N THR A 114 15.97 8.83 5.67
CA THR A 114 15.64 7.60 6.40
C THR A 114 14.47 6.85 5.76
N ASN A 115 14.36 5.54 6.03
CA ASN A 115 13.24 4.72 5.57
C ASN A 115 11.89 5.40 5.87
N ASN A 116 11.64 5.74 7.14
CA ASN A 116 10.37 6.32 7.56
C ASN A 116 10.02 7.63 6.84
N ARG A 117 11.03 8.43 6.47
CA ARG A 117 10.80 9.66 5.70
C ARG A 117 10.38 9.34 4.27
N MET A 118 11.01 8.35 3.65
CA MET A 118 10.67 7.93 2.28
C MET A 118 9.30 7.27 2.21
N GLU A 119 8.93 6.43 3.19
CA GLU A 119 7.59 5.87 3.33
C GLU A 119 6.50 6.96 3.48
N LEU A 120 6.75 7.97 4.33
CA LEU A 120 5.83 9.11 4.48
C LEU A 120 5.73 9.92 3.18
N LEU A 121 6.86 10.19 2.54
CA LEU A 121 6.90 10.99 1.32
C LEU A 121 6.19 10.29 0.15
N ALA A 122 6.32 8.97 0.04
CA ALA A 122 5.57 8.17 -0.95
C ALA A 122 4.05 8.40 -0.80
N VAL A 123 3.54 8.33 0.43
CA VAL A 123 2.12 8.58 0.71
C VAL A 123 1.75 10.02 0.41
N ILE A 124 2.58 10.99 0.80
CA ILE A 124 2.33 12.43 0.53
C ILE A 124 2.22 12.67 -0.98
N VAL A 125 3.14 12.14 -1.77
CA VAL A 125 3.13 12.30 -3.24
C VAL A 125 1.88 11.64 -3.85
N ALA A 126 1.47 10.46 -3.37
CA ALA A 126 0.23 9.83 -3.79
C ALA A 126 -1.00 10.71 -3.49
N LEU A 127 -1.07 11.30 -2.28
CA LEU A 127 -2.18 12.18 -1.89
C LEU A 127 -2.19 13.49 -2.67
N GLU A 128 -1.03 14.03 -3.02
CA GLU A 128 -0.93 15.23 -3.85
C GLU A 128 -1.44 15.00 -5.28
N ALA A 129 -1.13 13.82 -5.85
CA ALA A 129 -1.67 13.40 -7.13
C ALA A 129 -3.19 13.18 -7.10
N LEU A 130 -3.74 12.84 -5.92
CA LEU A 130 -5.17 12.61 -5.69
C LEU A 130 -5.92 13.86 -5.20
N LYS A 131 -5.31 15.03 -5.25
CA LYS A 131 -5.97 16.27 -4.81
C LYS A 131 -7.22 16.56 -5.65
N GLY A 132 -8.38 16.64 -4.98
CA GLY A 132 -9.67 16.83 -5.63
C GLY A 132 -10.33 15.56 -6.14
N GLU A 133 -9.76 14.37 -5.87
CA GLU A 133 -10.41 13.10 -6.17
C GLU A 133 -11.66 12.93 -5.30
N THR A 134 -12.77 12.53 -5.93
CA THR A 134 -14.07 12.33 -5.29
C THR A 134 -14.44 10.86 -5.12
N ARG A 135 -13.73 9.97 -5.80
CA ARG A 135 -13.93 8.51 -5.68
C ARG A 135 -13.30 8.00 -4.38
N PRO A 136 -13.80 6.89 -3.82
CA PRO A 136 -13.13 6.21 -2.73
C PRO A 136 -11.69 5.84 -3.11
N ILE A 137 -10.74 6.02 -2.18
CA ILE A 137 -9.33 5.73 -2.38
C ILE A 137 -8.92 4.58 -1.47
N CYS A 138 -8.24 3.59 -2.03
CA CYS A 138 -7.59 2.51 -1.31
C CYS A 138 -6.08 2.65 -1.45
N LEU A 139 -5.43 3.18 -0.42
CA LEU A 139 -3.98 3.35 -0.38
C LEU A 139 -3.33 2.20 0.39
N TYR A 140 -2.47 1.47 -0.30
CA TYR A 140 -1.72 0.34 0.22
C TYR A 140 -0.30 0.72 0.55
N SER A 141 0.18 0.30 1.72
CA SER A 141 1.58 0.45 2.12
C SER A 141 1.98 -0.69 3.05
N ASP A 142 3.21 -1.15 2.97
CA ASP A 142 3.80 -2.11 3.91
C ASP A 142 4.43 -1.43 5.13
N SER A 143 4.45 -0.10 5.15
CA SER A 143 4.87 0.68 6.30
C SER A 143 3.85 0.66 7.45
N ARG A 144 4.13 -0.14 8.48
CA ARG A 144 3.33 -0.09 9.73
C ARG A 144 3.43 1.26 10.42
N TYR A 145 4.53 1.98 10.24
CA TYR A 145 4.72 3.31 10.80
C TYR A 145 3.70 4.29 10.23
N VAL A 146 3.54 4.32 8.91
CA VAL A 146 2.60 5.23 8.24
C VAL A 146 1.16 4.79 8.48
N VAL A 147 0.82 3.54 8.17
CA VAL A 147 -0.56 3.03 8.30
C VAL A 147 -1.07 3.16 9.74
N ASN A 148 -0.29 2.74 10.75
CA ASN A 148 -0.70 2.89 12.15
C ASN A 148 -0.74 4.35 12.59
N GLY A 149 0.18 5.19 12.12
CA GLY A 149 0.21 6.63 12.42
C GLY A 149 -1.10 7.33 12.09
N ILE A 150 -1.74 6.93 10.98
CA ILE A 150 -3.04 7.45 10.55
C ILE A 150 -4.19 6.69 11.19
N THR A 151 -4.26 5.37 11.01
CA THR A 151 -5.44 4.56 11.41
C THR A 151 -5.65 4.51 12.92
N LYS A 152 -4.57 4.61 13.71
CA LYS A 152 -4.61 4.70 15.18
C LYS A 152 -4.62 6.14 15.70
N ASN A 153 -4.75 7.13 14.82
CA ASN A 153 -4.74 8.57 15.14
C ASN A 153 -3.49 9.05 15.90
N TRP A 154 -2.34 8.37 15.77
CA TRP A 154 -1.11 8.78 16.43
C TRP A 154 -0.66 10.16 15.97
N ALA A 155 -0.58 10.38 14.65
CA ALA A 155 -0.14 11.65 14.06
C ALA A 155 -1.04 12.82 14.49
N LYS A 156 -2.38 12.64 14.50
CA LYS A 156 -3.33 13.64 15.00
C LYS A 156 -3.11 13.93 16.50
N SER A 157 -2.82 12.91 17.28
CA SER A 157 -2.54 13.08 18.72
C SER A 157 -1.22 13.81 18.94
N TRP A 158 -0.16 13.49 18.18
CA TRP A 158 1.12 14.19 18.28
C TRP A 158 0.99 15.66 17.88
N LYS A 159 0.30 15.97 16.78
CA LYS A 159 0.03 17.35 16.36
C LYS A 159 -0.65 18.15 17.47
N ARG A 160 -1.70 17.60 18.13
CA ARG A 160 -2.40 18.27 19.25
C ARG A 160 -1.52 18.51 20.48
N LYS A 161 -0.49 17.68 20.67
CA LYS A 161 0.46 17.75 21.80
C LYS A 161 1.76 18.50 21.42
N GLY A 162 1.76 19.30 20.36
CA GLY A 162 2.96 20.00 19.89
C GLY A 162 4.07 19.04 19.44
N TRP A 163 3.69 17.98 18.70
CA TRP A 163 4.58 16.95 18.17
C TRP A 163 5.32 16.15 19.26
N LYS A 164 4.63 15.84 20.34
CA LYS A 164 5.12 14.97 21.42
C LYS A 164 4.35 13.66 21.46
N LYS A 165 5.06 12.57 21.73
CA LYS A 165 4.48 11.25 21.99
C LYS A 165 3.84 11.19 23.38
N SER A 166 3.23 10.06 23.74
CA SER A 166 2.60 9.86 25.05
C SER A 166 3.59 9.87 26.21
N ASP A 167 4.83 9.48 25.97
CA ASP A 167 5.96 9.48 26.92
C ASP A 167 6.66 10.84 27.03
N GLY A 168 6.16 11.86 26.32
CA GLY A 168 6.74 13.21 26.29
C GLY A 168 7.89 13.39 25.30
N SER A 169 8.42 12.32 24.72
CA SER A 169 9.49 12.39 23.72
C SER A 169 9.01 13.02 22.42
N PRO A 170 9.89 13.68 21.64
CA PRO A 170 9.53 14.25 20.34
C PRO A 170 9.03 13.18 19.37
N ALA A 171 7.96 13.51 18.63
CA ALA A 171 7.54 12.70 17.49
C ALA A 171 8.53 12.91 16.33
N MET A 172 8.91 11.83 15.68
CA MET A 172 9.80 11.89 14.53
C MET A 172 9.06 12.39 13.28
N ASN A 173 9.76 13.11 12.40
CA ASN A 173 9.28 13.59 11.11
C ASN A 173 8.01 14.46 11.18
N PRO A 174 7.94 15.44 12.11
CA PRO A 174 6.73 16.27 12.27
C PRO A 174 6.39 17.07 11.02
N ASP A 175 7.37 17.47 10.24
CA ASP A 175 7.25 18.17 8.96
C ASP A 175 6.44 17.34 7.94
N LEU A 176 6.78 16.09 7.74
CA LEU A 176 6.09 15.19 6.81
C LEU A 176 4.71 14.77 7.34
N TRP A 177 4.60 14.50 8.65
CA TRP A 177 3.30 14.21 9.26
C TRP A 177 2.33 15.38 9.15
N GLN A 178 2.81 16.62 9.33
CA GLN A 178 1.99 17.82 9.16
C GLN A 178 1.46 17.89 7.73
N ARG A 179 2.35 17.78 6.73
CA ARG A 179 1.99 17.83 5.30
C ARG A 179 0.98 16.73 4.94
N LEU A 180 1.20 15.49 5.42
CA LEU A 180 0.28 14.38 5.20
C LEU A 180 -1.11 14.64 5.78
N LEU A 181 -1.17 15.11 7.05
CA LEU A 181 -2.45 15.41 7.71
C LEU A 181 -3.23 16.54 7.03
N ASP A 182 -2.53 17.49 6.41
CA ASP A 182 -3.16 18.62 5.72
C ASP A 182 -3.73 18.22 4.33
N LEU A 183 -3.29 17.10 3.77
CA LEU A 183 -3.79 16.54 2.51
C LEU A 183 -5.02 15.64 2.67
N LEU A 184 -5.31 15.14 3.88
CA LEU A 184 -6.41 14.19 4.12
C LEU A 184 -7.82 14.80 4.04
N PRO A 185 -8.07 16.07 4.43
CA PRO A 185 -9.42 16.62 4.43
C PRO A 185 -10.05 16.59 3.02
N GLY A 186 -11.29 16.09 2.94
CA GLY A 186 -12.05 16.00 1.70
C GLY A 186 -11.82 14.72 0.88
N LEU A 187 -10.89 13.85 1.28
CA LEU A 187 -10.67 12.56 0.63
C LEU A 187 -11.40 11.43 1.39
N ASP A 188 -12.14 10.60 0.65
CA ASP A 188 -12.64 9.31 1.17
C ASP A 188 -11.54 8.26 1.00
N ILE A 189 -10.61 8.20 1.97
CA ILE A 189 -9.41 7.38 1.86
C ILE A 189 -9.31 6.34 2.96
N ARG A 190 -8.89 5.14 2.57
CA ARG A 190 -8.55 4.03 3.46
C ARG A 190 -7.10 3.67 3.31
N PHE A 191 -6.40 3.63 4.44
CA PHE A 191 -5.02 3.17 4.54
C PHE A 191 -5.00 1.68 4.86
N ILE A 192 -4.37 0.91 4.02
CA ILE A 192 -4.38 -0.55 4.06
C ILE A 192 -2.95 -1.06 4.19
N TRP A 193 -2.68 -1.77 5.28
CA TRP A 193 -1.38 -2.38 5.43
C TRP A 193 -1.30 -3.67 4.61
N VAL A 194 -0.23 -3.83 3.85
CA VAL A 194 0.12 -5.07 3.14
C VAL A 194 1.45 -5.61 3.68
N LYS A 195 1.67 -6.89 3.48
CA LYS A 195 2.97 -7.48 3.81
C LYS A 195 3.93 -7.19 2.65
N GLY A 196 5.08 -6.57 2.96
CA GLY A 196 6.16 -6.37 2.00
C GLY A 196 6.70 -7.69 1.46
N HIS A 197 7.17 -7.70 0.21
CA HIS A 197 7.77 -8.85 -0.48
C HIS A 197 6.90 -10.13 -0.41
N ALA A 198 5.59 -9.98 -0.54
CA ALA A 198 4.63 -11.09 -0.46
C ALA A 198 4.01 -11.46 -1.82
N GLY A 199 4.64 -11.08 -2.94
CA GLY A 199 4.21 -11.41 -4.28
C GLY A 199 3.07 -10.51 -4.80
N ASN A 200 2.85 -9.33 -4.21
CA ASN A 200 1.94 -8.33 -4.76
C ASN A 200 2.67 -7.50 -5.83
N PRO A 201 2.29 -7.59 -7.12
CA PRO A 201 3.04 -6.97 -8.21
C PRO A 201 3.15 -5.44 -8.10
N LEU A 202 2.11 -4.76 -7.61
CA LEU A 202 2.12 -3.29 -7.49
C LEU A 202 2.99 -2.84 -6.32
N ASN A 203 2.99 -3.58 -5.20
CA ASN A 203 3.91 -3.31 -4.09
C ASN A 203 5.37 -3.55 -4.48
N GLU A 204 5.64 -4.64 -5.21
CA GLU A 204 6.99 -4.93 -5.73
C GLU A 204 7.45 -3.89 -6.75
N ALA A 205 6.54 -3.34 -7.55
CA ALA A 205 6.85 -2.22 -8.44
C ALA A 205 7.21 -0.94 -7.68
N CYS A 206 6.52 -0.64 -6.56
CA CYS A 206 6.88 0.49 -5.69
C CYS A 206 8.28 0.30 -5.08
N ASP A 207 8.57 -0.89 -4.53
CA ASP A 207 9.90 -1.23 -3.98
C ASP A 207 11.00 -1.08 -5.03
N HIS A 208 10.75 -1.57 -6.25
CA HIS A 208 11.71 -1.42 -7.37
C HIS A 208 11.96 0.06 -7.70
N LEU A 209 10.91 0.89 -7.79
CA LEU A 209 11.04 2.33 -8.03
C LEU A 209 11.82 3.02 -6.91
N ALA A 210 11.49 2.75 -5.65
CA ALA A 210 12.17 3.31 -4.49
C ALA A 210 13.67 2.93 -4.49
N ASN A 211 13.97 1.65 -4.68
CA ASN A 211 15.33 1.12 -4.68
C ASN A 211 16.16 1.63 -5.87
N SER A 212 15.60 1.71 -7.07
CA SER A 212 16.30 2.23 -8.24
C SER A 212 16.60 3.72 -8.09
N THR A 213 15.64 4.50 -7.60
CA THR A 213 15.82 5.93 -7.34
C THR A 213 16.87 6.20 -6.28
N ALA A 214 16.89 5.44 -5.17
CA ALA A 214 17.89 5.59 -4.12
C ALA A 214 19.34 5.38 -4.61
N ARG A 215 19.53 4.72 -5.76
CA ARG A 215 20.84 4.48 -6.38
C ARG A 215 21.22 5.50 -7.45
N MET A 216 20.34 6.46 -7.76
CA MET A 216 20.64 7.49 -8.75
C MET A 216 21.69 8.47 -8.23
N PRO A 217 22.61 8.91 -9.06
CA PRO A 217 23.55 9.99 -8.68
C PRO A 217 22.82 11.35 -8.66
N GLY A 218 23.35 12.29 -7.86
CA GLY A 218 22.86 13.68 -7.87
C GLY A 218 21.51 13.91 -7.23
N LEU A 219 21.06 13.01 -6.36
CA LEU A 219 19.84 13.23 -5.59
C LEU A 219 19.95 14.49 -4.73
N PRO A 220 18.85 15.27 -4.58
CA PRO A 220 18.84 16.48 -3.74
C PRO A 220 19.00 16.14 -2.25
N ASP A 221 19.18 17.19 -1.44
CA ASP A 221 19.19 17.08 0.01
C ASP A 221 17.79 17.00 0.60
N ASP A 222 17.58 16.12 1.58
CA ASP A 222 16.40 16.13 2.44
C ASP A 222 16.55 17.22 3.50
N THR A 223 16.12 18.43 3.16
CA THR A 223 16.28 19.61 4.03
C THR A 223 15.57 19.43 5.37
N GLY A 224 14.44 18.73 5.41
CA GLY A 224 13.71 18.42 6.66
C GLY A 224 14.50 17.48 7.55
N TYR A 225 15.14 16.46 6.99
CA TYR A 225 16.02 15.56 7.73
C TYR A 225 17.25 16.28 8.26
N LEU A 226 17.92 17.07 7.42
CA LEU A 226 19.12 17.81 7.82
C LEU A 226 18.83 18.82 8.94
N LYS A 227 17.67 19.48 8.91
CA LYS A 227 17.22 20.38 9.98
C LYS A 227 17.00 19.61 11.29
N SER A 228 16.27 18.49 11.26
CA SER A 228 16.01 17.69 12.46
C SER A 228 17.27 17.15 13.13
N ARG A 229 18.30 16.83 12.34
CA ARG A 229 19.61 16.42 12.88
C ARG A 229 20.33 17.53 13.65
N LYS A 230 20.26 18.78 13.15
CA LYS A 230 20.88 19.94 13.80
C LYS A 230 20.19 20.29 15.12
N GLU A 231 18.87 20.08 15.22
CA GLU A 231 18.10 20.33 16.43
C GLU A 231 18.28 19.24 17.51
N SER A 232 18.83 18.08 17.12
CA SER A 232 19.07 16.93 18.02
C SER A 232 20.52 16.79 18.47
N ALA A 233 21.45 17.59 17.93
CA ALA A 233 22.88 17.62 18.24
C ALA A 233 23.20 18.73 19.24
#